data_c5acf5b3e83d2d4814ddfb90210fec72
#
_entry.id   c5acf5b3e83d2d4814ddfb90210fec72
#
_cell.length_a   1.000
_cell.length_b   1.000
_cell.length_c   1.000
_cell.angle_alpha   90.00
_cell.angle_beta   90.00
_cell.angle_gamma   90.00
#
_symmetry.space_group_name_H-M   'P 1'
#
loop_
_entity.id
_entity.type
_entity.pdbx_description
1 polymer ?
#
loop_
_entity_poly.entity_id
_entity_poly.type
_entity_poly.pdbx_seq_one_letter_code
_entity_poly.pdbx_strand_id
1 'polypeptide(L)'
;MGATSGIGRAVAEIYLRNGHQVGVCGRRTERLEEIKNKFPDNSHIATVDVTSNESISAFSRLIEEMGGMDLYIHCSGYGRQTENLDADTEMQTAATNVMGFTRFVGSAYRYFVANSRHGHIAFISSIAGTKGLGASPSYSASKRYQWIYAEALEQMARMRGHHIRLTDIRPGFVDTDFLGHGHYPLMLDVESVARSIVHAIATSKRVAVIDWRYKLLCFFWRMIPTSVWVRMPVHS
;
A
#
# COMPACT_ATOMS: atom_id res chain seq x y z
N MET A 1 -1.54 -8.17 -0.68
CA MET A 1 -0.87 -8.11 0.64
C MET A 1 -1.56 -7.08 1.52
N GLY A 2 -1.98 -7.45 2.76
CA GLY A 2 -2.74 -6.56 3.66
C GLY A 2 -4.23 -6.50 3.32
N ALA A 3 -4.84 -7.62 2.96
CA ALA A 3 -6.22 -7.68 2.45
C ALA A 3 -7.25 -8.18 3.46
N THR A 4 -6.95 -8.15 4.77
CA THR A 4 -7.90 -8.60 5.80
C THR A 4 -8.91 -7.53 6.24
N SER A 5 -8.75 -6.26 5.82
CA SER A 5 -9.68 -5.16 6.12
C SER A 5 -9.45 -3.95 5.22
N GLY A 6 -10.33 -2.95 5.34
CA GLY A 6 -10.20 -1.65 4.71
C GLY A 6 -9.97 -1.71 3.20
N ILE A 7 -9.13 -0.82 2.70
CA ILE A 7 -8.83 -0.69 1.26
C ILE A 7 -8.37 -2.02 0.65
N GLY A 8 -7.48 -2.75 1.33
CA GLY A 8 -6.93 -4.00 0.80
C GLY A 8 -7.98 -5.08 0.60
N ARG A 9 -8.93 -5.23 1.54
CA ARG A 9 -10.06 -6.16 1.42
C ARG A 9 -11.00 -5.73 0.29
N ALA A 10 -11.37 -4.46 0.24
CA ALA A 10 -12.28 -3.94 -0.79
C ALA A 10 -11.70 -4.12 -2.22
N VAL A 11 -10.42 -3.84 -2.41
CA VAL A 11 -9.74 -4.06 -3.70
C VAL A 11 -9.69 -5.55 -4.05
N ALA A 12 -9.34 -6.43 -3.09
CA ALA A 12 -9.32 -7.87 -3.34
C ALA A 12 -10.69 -8.40 -3.74
N GLU A 13 -11.76 -7.98 -3.05
CA GLU A 13 -13.13 -8.40 -3.37
C GLU A 13 -13.60 -7.91 -4.75
N ILE A 14 -13.14 -6.73 -5.23
CA ILE A 14 -13.45 -6.28 -6.60
C ILE A 14 -12.82 -7.22 -7.63
N TYR A 15 -11.54 -7.58 -7.48
CA TYR A 15 -10.88 -8.52 -8.39
C TYR A 15 -11.51 -9.92 -8.34
N LEU A 16 -11.87 -10.42 -7.15
CA LEU A 16 -12.56 -11.72 -6.98
C LEU A 16 -13.92 -11.74 -7.65
N ARG A 17 -14.75 -10.69 -7.46
CA ARG A 17 -16.05 -10.56 -8.14
C ARG A 17 -15.94 -10.50 -9.66
N ASN A 18 -14.82 -10.00 -10.18
CA ASN A 18 -14.53 -9.95 -11.61
C ASN A 18 -13.91 -11.25 -12.16
N GLY A 19 -13.86 -12.33 -11.37
CA GLY A 19 -13.41 -13.65 -11.80
C GLY A 19 -11.88 -13.83 -11.85
N HIS A 20 -11.08 -12.89 -11.33
CA HIS A 20 -9.64 -13.05 -11.26
C HIS A 20 -9.25 -14.06 -10.17
N GLN A 21 -8.16 -14.81 -10.39
CA GLN A 21 -7.49 -15.57 -9.33
C GLN A 21 -6.75 -14.61 -8.41
N VAL A 22 -7.04 -14.60 -7.12
CA VAL A 22 -6.49 -13.62 -6.17
C VAL A 22 -5.85 -14.31 -4.95
N GLY A 23 -4.56 -14.09 -4.78
CA GLY A 23 -3.85 -14.42 -3.55
C GLY A 23 -4.06 -13.34 -2.48
N VAL A 24 -4.71 -13.71 -1.39
CA VAL A 24 -5.09 -12.80 -0.29
C VAL A 24 -4.19 -13.06 0.92
N CYS A 25 -3.41 -12.05 1.31
CA CYS A 25 -2.46 -12.18 2.41
C CYS A 25 -2.73 -11.17 3.53
N GLY A 26 -2.55 -11.61 4.77
CA GLY A 26 -2.63 -10.77 5.97
C GLY A 26 -2.38 -11.56 7.24
N ARG A 27 -2.44 -10.91 8.40
CA ARG A 27 -2.13 -11.53 9.70
C ARG A 27 -3.32 -12.23 10.36
N ARG A 28 -4.56 -11.83 10.01
CA ARG A 28 -5.79 -12.30 10.65
C ARG A 28 -6.37 -13.46 9.85
N THR A 29 -6.06 -14.68 10.28
CA THR A 29 -6.45 -15.92 9.59
C THR A 29 -7.96 -16.03 9.44
N GLU A 30 -8.73 -15.68 10.47
CA GLU A 30 -10.20 -15.74 10.46
C GLU A 30 -10.79 -14.87 9.33
N ARG A 31 -10.20 -13.67 9.12
CA ARG A 31 -10.62 -12.76 8.05
C ARG A 31 -10.22 -13.25 6.64
N LEU A 32 -9.16 -14.01 6.54
CA LEU A 32 -8.77 -14.67 5.29
C LEU A 32 -9.74 -15.79 4.95
N GLU A 33 -10.11 -16.61 5.96
CA GLU A 33 -11.11 -17.67 5.79
C GLU A 33 -12.50 -17.14 5.41
N GLU A 34 -12.92 -15.99 5.96
CA GLU A 34 -14.15 -15.31 5.51
C GLU A 34 -14.12 -15.05 3.99
N ILE A 35 -12.98 -14.54 3.48
CA ILE A 35 -12.82 -14.27 2.06
C ILE A 35 -12.82 -15.58 1.24
N LYS A 36 -12.11 -16.59 1.73
CA LYS A 36 -12.05 -17.92 1.10
C LYS A 36 -13.43 -18.56 1.01
N ASN A 37 -14.22 -18.49 2.08
CA ASN A 37 -15.57 -19.02 2.10
C ASN A 37 -16.54 -18.24 1.17
N LYS A 38 -16.34 -16.93 1.03
CA LYS A 38 -17.14 -16.08 0.12
C LYS A 38 -16.79 -16.27 -1.36
N PHE A 39 -15.53 -16.61 -1.66
CA PHE A 39 -15.00 -16.78 -3.01
C PHE A 39 -14.17 -18.06 -3.13
N PRO A 40 -14.80 -19.25 -2.98
CA PRO A 40 -14.07 -20.51 -2.86
C PRO A 40 -13.29 -20.90 -4.12
N ASP A 41 -13.76 -20.49 -5.30
CA ASP A 41 -13.22 -20.97 -6.58
C ASP A 41 -11.99 -20.18 -7.05
N ASN A 42 -11.84 -18.93 -6.62
CA ASN A 42 -10.82 -18.04 -7.17
C ASN A 42 -10.03 -17.24 -6.12
N SER A 43 -10.22 -17.52 -4.83
CA SER A 43 -9.37 -16.98 -3.78
C SER A 43 -8.40 -18.01 -3.22
N HIS A 44 -7.16 -17.60 -3.03
CA HIS A 44 -6.10 -18.34 -2.36
C HIS A 44 -5.63 -17.50 -1.17
N ILE A 45 -5.42 -18.12 -0.02
CA ILE A 45 -5.12 -17.38 1.21
C ILE A 45 -3.78 -17.80 1.82
N ALA A 46 -3.07 -16.84 2.39
CA ALA A 46 -1.87 -17.12 3.19
C ALA A 46 -1.76 -16.15 4.37
N THR A 47 -1.52 -16.72 5.57
CA THR A 47 -1.20 -15.90 6.74
C THR A 47 0.21 -15.38 6.61
N VAL A 48 0.34 -14.05 6.51
CA VAL A 48 1.59 -13.35 6.26
C VAL A 48 1.69 -12.14 7.19
N ASP A 49 2.78 -12.06 7.96
CA ASP A 49 3.19 -10.84 8.64
C ASP A 49 4.35 -10.20 7.86
N VAL A 50 4.15 -8.99 7.37
CA VAL A 50 5.17 -8.29 6.59
C VAL A 50 6.42 -7.94 7.38
N THR A 51 6.35 -7.95 8.72
CA THR A 51 7.49 -7.70 9.60
C THR A 51 8.38 -8.93 9.81
N SER A 52 7.85 -10.16 9.55
CA SER A 52 8.60 -11.41 9.66
C SER A 52 9.33 -11.76 8.35
N ASN A 53 10.60 -12.21 8.48
CA ASN A 53 11.38 -12.75 7.37
C ASN A 53 10.83 -14.10 6.89
N GLU A 54 10.30 -14.90 7.80
CA GLU A 54 9.77 -16.24 7.54
C GLU A 54 8.54 -16.21 6.63
N SER A 55 7.80 -15.11 6.65
CA SER A 55 6.60 -14.92 5.83
C SER A 55 6.85 -14.87 4.32
N ILE A 56 8.11 -14.71 3.86
CA ILE A 56 8.46 -14.75 2.44
C ILE A 56 8.19 -16.15 1.85
N SER A 57 8.46 -17.21 2.60
CA SER A 57 8.22 -18.57 2.13
C SER A 57 6.72 -18.85 1.93
N ALA A 58 5.87 -18.34 2.81
CA ALA A 58 4.41 -18.44 2.66
C ALA A 58 3.91 -17.66 1.43
N PHE A 59 4.46 -16.46 1.20
CA PHE A 59 4.14 -15.66 0.02
C PHE A 59 4.58 -16.36 -1.29
N SER A 60 5.78 -16.96 -1.33
CA SER A 60 6.27 -17.67 -2.51
C SER A 60 5.42 -18.89 -2.82
N ARG A 61 5.07 -19.70 -1.81
CA ARG A 61 4.16 -20.85 -1.98
C ARG A 61 2.81 -20.45 -2.53
N LEU A 62 2.23 -19.36 -2.00
CA LEU A 62 0.95 -18.85 -2.51
C LEU A 62 1.01 -18.51 -4.01
N ILE A 63 2.12 -17.91 -4.47
CA ILE A 63 2.31 -17.60 -5.90
C ILE A 63 2.40 -18.89 -6.73
N GLU A 64 3.09 -19.91 -6.23
CA GLU A 64 3.21 -21.23 -6.87
C GLU A 64 1.84 -21.93 -6.97
N GLU A 65 1.06 -21.96 -5.89
CA GLU A 65 -0.29 -22.52 -5.83
C GLU A 65 -1.25 -21.84 -6.82
N MET A 66 -1.06 -20.54 -7.09
CA MET A 66 -1.85 -19.78 -8.07
C MET A 66 -1.37 -19.97 -9.52
N GLY A 67 -0.29 -20.70 -9.76
CA GLY A 67 0.32 -20.84 -11.08
C GLY A 67 1.06 -19.58 -11.56
N GLY A 68 1.29 -18.60 -10.66
CA GLY A 68 2.04 -17.40 -10.93
C GLY A 68 1.34 -16.12 -10.50
N MET A 69 1.99 -14.97 -10.79
CA MET A 69 1.51 -13.65 -10.42
C MET A 69 1.81 -12.65 -11.54
N ASP A 70 0.82 -11.86 -11.95
CA ASP A 70 0.97 -10.78 -12.94
C ASP A 70 0.85 -9.39 -12.29
N LEU A 71 0.14 -9.31 -11.16
CA LEU A 71 -0.11 -8.10 -10.39
C LEU A 71 0.17 -8.33 -8.91
N TYR A 72 1.03 -7.53 -8.33
CA TYR A 72 1.23 -7.46 -6.88
C TYR A 72 0.67 -6.16 -6.33
N ILE A 73 -0.23 -6.24 -5.34
CA ILE A 73 -0.79 -5.06 -4.66
C ILE A 73 -0.37 -5.07 -3.19
N HIS A 74 0.40 -4.06 -2.76
CA HIS A 74 0.82 -3.89 -1.37
C HIS A 74 -0.07 -2.87 -0.66
N CYS A 75 -0.96 -3.36 0.20
CA CYS A 75 -1.86 -2.54 1.03
C CYS A 75 -1.49 -2.56 2.51
N SER A 76 -0.50 -3.37 2.92
CA SER A 76 -0.07 -3.39 4.32
C SER A 76 0.52 -2.06 4.72
N GLY A 77 0.11 -1.58 5.88
CA GLY A 77 0.62 -0.35 6.46
C GLY A 77 0.25 -0.24 7.92
N TYR A 78 1.01 0.54 8.65
CA TYR A 78 0.77 0.92 10.03
C TYR A 78 1.08 2.39 10.21
N GLY A 79 0.34 3.06 11.07
CA GLY A 79 0.58 4.43 11.47
C GLY A 79 -0.46 4.87 12.48
N ARG A 80 0.00 5.60 13.48
CA ARG A 80 -0.83 6.25 14.48
C ARG A 80 -0.29 7.65 14.73
N GLN A 81 -1.16 8.51 15.20
CA GLN A 81 -0.74 9.79 15.76
C GLN A 81 -0.05 9.54 17.10
N THR A 82 0.97 10.33 17.39
CA THR A 82 1.71 10.26 18.65
C THR A 82 1.93 11.67 19.19
N GLU A 83 1.56 11.90 20.44
CA GLU A 83 1.79 13.19 21.11
C GLU A 83 3.20 13.28 21.69
N ASN A 84 3.75 12.13 22.12
CA ASN A 84 5.01 12.05 22.87
C ASN A 84 6.09 11.24 22.17
N LEU A 85 6.01 11.11 20.82
CA LEU A 85 6.94 10.33 20.01
C LEU A 85 7.10 8.89 20.58
N ASP A 86 5.98 8.20 20.76
CA ASP A 86 5.94 6.85 21.31
C ASP A 86 6.83 5.88 20.53
N ALA A 87 7.85 5.35 21.19
CA ALA A 87 8.90 4.56 20.56
C ALA A 87 8.36 3.29 19.88
N ASP A 88 7.37 2.62 20.48
CA ASP A 88 6.79 1.39 19.92
C ASP A 88 5.99 1.71 18.65
N THR A 89 5.23 2.79 18.63
CA THR A 89 4.51 3.27 17.45
C THR A 89 5.47 3.65 16.32
N GLU A 90 6.56 4.38 16.62
CA GLU A 90 7.56 4.77 15.64
C GLU A 90 8.27 3.54 15.04
N MET A 91 8.72 2.61 15.88
CA MET A 91 9.39 1.39 15.45
C MET A 91 8.47 0.44 14.70
N GLN A 92 7.23 0.26 15.15
CA GLN A 92 6.23 -0.56 14.45
C GLN A 92 5.90 0.01 13.08
N THR A 93 5.81 1.35 12.96
CA THR A 93 5.60 2.04 11.69
C THR A 93 6.77 1.79 10.74
N ALA A 94 8.01 1.93 11.21
CA ALA A 94 9.20 1.68 10.40
C ALA A 94 9.29 0.19 9.99
N ALA A 95 9.07 -0.74 10.92
CA ALA A 95 9.11 -2.17 10.65
C ALA A 95 8.09 -2.57 9.57
N THR A 96 6.87 -2.03 9.63
CA THR A 96 5.80 -2.37 8.67
C THR A 96 5.98 -1.65 7.33
N ASN A 97 6.12 -0.31 7.37
CA ASN A 97 6.03 0.53 6.18
C ASN A 97 7.36 0.67 5.42
N VAL A 98 8.48 0.44 6.08
CA VAL A 98 9.82 0.51 5.46
C VAL A 98 10.35 -0.90 5.25
N MET A 99 10.65 -1.64 6.30
CA MET A 99 11.27 -2.95 6.18
C MET A 99 10.34 -3.98 5.51
N GLY A 100 9.09 -4.08 5.97
CA GLY A 100 8.07 -4.96 5.40
C GLY A 100 7.77 -4.61 3.95
N PHE A 101 7.57 -3.33 3.65
CA PHE A 101 7.38 -2.85 2.28
C PHE A 101 8.55 -3.24 1.37
N THR A 102 9.78 -2.91 1.76
CA THR A 102 10.99 -3.23 0.98
C THR A 102 11.12 -4.72 0.72
N ARG A 103 10.89 -5.53 1.75
CA ARG A 103 10.95 -7.00 1.68
C ARG A 103 9.98 -7.55 0.64
N PHE A 104 8.70 -7.21 0.71
CA PHE A 104 7.68 -7.81 -0.14
C PHE A 104 7.60 -7.19 -1.55
N VAL A 105 7.76 -5.88 -1.69
CA VAL A 105 7.88 -5.22 -2.99
C VAL A 105 9.14 -5.69 -3.72
N GLY A 106 10.27 -5.80 -3.01
CA GLY A 106 11.51 -6.35 -3.56
C GLY A 106 11.37 -7.82 -3.95
N SER A 107 10.63 -8.63 -3.18
CA SER A 107 10.35 -10.02 -3.52
C SER A 107 9.50 -10.14 -4.80
N ALA A 108 8.43 -9.35 -4.90
CA ALA A 108 7.60 -9.30 -6.10
C ALA A 108 8.39 -8.85 -7.34
N TYR A 109 9.25 -7.83 -7.18
CA TYR A 109 10.11 -7.37 -8.26
C TYR A 109 11.05 -8.49 -8.75
N ARG A 110 11.75 -9.17 -7.82
CA ARG A 110 12.63 -10.31 -8.17
C ARG A 110 11.88 -11.46 -8.83
N TYR A 111 10.66 -11.74 -8.37
CA TYR A 111 9.79 -12.74 -8.99
C TYR A 111 9.52 -12.41 -10.46
N PHE A 112 9.12 -11.18 -10.78
CA PHE A 112 8.85 -10.77 -12.16
C PHE A 112 10.10 -10.84 -13.03
N VAL A 113 11.26 -10.44 -12.51
CA VAL A 113 12.54 -10.54 -13.23
C VAL A 113 12.91 -11.99 -13.50
N ALA A 114 12.88 -12.86 -12.47
CA ALA A 114 13.29 -14.26 -12.58
C ALA A 114 12.42 -15.08 -13.56
N ASN A 115 11.15 -14.70 -13.68
CA ASN A 115 10.19 -15.42 -14.55
C ASN A 115 10.01 -14.71 -15.92
N SER A 116 10.81 -13.70 -16.24
CA SER A 116 10.70 -12.91 -17.48
C SER A 116 9.27 -12.40 -17.75
N ARG A 117 8.49 -12.14 -16.68
CA ARG A 117 7.09 -11.74 -16.78
C ARG A 117 6.96 -10.23 -16.91
N HIS A 118 5.94 -9.82 -17.66
CA HIS A 118 5.42 -8.45 -17.60
C HIS A 118 4.71 -8.26 -16.27
N GLY A 119 5.39 -7.64 -15.29
CA GLY A 119 4.87 -7.47 -13.94
C GLY A 119 4.24 -6.10 -13.70
N HIS A 120 3.27 -6.04 -12.79
CA HIS A 120 2.75 -4.78 -12.28
C HIS A 120 2.79 -4.79 -10.75
N ILE A 121 3.47 -3.81 -10.16
CA ILE A 121 3.52 -3.60 -8.72
C ILE A 121 2.74 -2.34 -8.39
N ALA A 122 1.63 -2.48 -7.68
CA ALA A 122 0.85 -1.38 -7.13
C ALA A 122 1.00 -1.34 -5.60
N PHE A 123 1.00 -0.16 -5.00
CA PHE A 123 1.10 -0.05 -3.55
C PHE A 123 0.36 1.18 -3.03
N ILE A 124 -0.15 1.05 -1.81
CA ILE A 124 -0.87 2.13 -1.13
C ILE A 124 0.12 2.90 -0.26
N SER A 125 0.57 4.05 -0.79
CA SER A 125 1.31 5.01 0.00
C SER A 125 0.34 5.97 0.72
N SER A 126 0.52 7.27 0.63
CA SER A 126 -0.40 8.29 1.17
C SER A 126 -0.01 9.67 0.69
N ILE A 127 -0.95 10.62 0.72
CA ILE A 127 -0.64 12.06 0.62
C ILE A 127 0.28 12.54 1.76
N ALA A 128 0.29 11.84 2.90
CA ALA A 128 1.13 12.14 4.06
C ALA A 128 2.63 12.15 3.74
N GLY A 129 3.07 11.43 2.68
CA GLY A 129 4.45 11.50 2.18
C GLY A 129 4.82 12.82 1.49
N THR A 130 3.88 13.78 1.32
CA THR A 130 4.15 15.06 0.66
C THR A 130 5.04 15.96 1.51
N LYS A 131 4.82 15.98 2.82
CA LYS A 131 5.56 16.77 3.83
C LYS A 131 5.72 15.95 5.11
N GLY A 132 6.69 16.31 5.95
CA GLY A 132 6.77 15.78 7.32
C GLY A 132 5.58 16.27 8.14
N LEU A 133 4.90 15.37 8.84
CA LEU A 133 3.76 15.67 9.70
C LEU A 133 4.15 15.45 11.17
N GLY A 134 4.09 16.51 11.98
CA GLY A 134 4.47 16.46 13.39
C GLY A 134 3.62 15.52 14.24
N ALA A 135 2.35 15.33 13.88
CA ALA A 135 1.45 14.40 14.56
C ALA A 135 1.77 12.91 14.31
N SER A 136 2.53 12.58 13.23
CA SER A 136 2.90 11.22 12.86
C SER A 136 4.22 11.17 12.09
N PRO A 137 5.38 11.41 12.76
CA PRO A 137 6.67 11.58 12.10
C PRO A 137 7.10 10.37 11.29
N SER A 138 7.18 9.18 11.89
CA SER A 138 7.57 7.95 11.19
C SER A 138 6.60 7.58 10.07
N TYR A 139 5.30 7.81 10.25
CA TYR A 139 4.33 7.53 9.21
C TYR A 139 4.57 8.38 7.96
N SER A 140 4.64 9.70 8.10
CA SER A 140 4.89 10.60 6.96
C SER A 140 6.25 10.32 6.29
N ALA A 141 7.29 10.08 7.08
CA ALA A 141 8.60 9.68 6.59
C ALA A 141 8.57 8.35 5.85
N SER A 142 7.89 7.33 6.39
CA SER A 142 7.77 6.01 5.75
C SER A 142 7.00 6.07 4.42
N LYS A 143 5.95 6.90 4.34
CA LYS A 143 5.20 7.10 3.09
C LYS A 143 6.05 7.82 2.04
N ARG A 144 6.91 8.75 2.44
CA ARG A 144 7.90 9.35 1.54
C ARG A 144 8.96 8.35 1.09
N TYR A 145 9.45 7.50 1.99
CA TYR A 145 10.36 6.41 1.63
C TYR A 145 9.77 5.54 0.52
N GLN A 146 8.50 5.11 0.63
CA GLN A 146 7.84 4.28 -0.36
C GLN A 146 7.83 4.94 -1.75
N TRP A 147 7.62 6.27 -1.84
CA TRP A 147 7.66 7.01 -3.11
C TRP A 147 9.03 6.94 -3.78
N ILE A 148 10.07 7.26 -3.01
CA ILE A 148 11.44 7.30 -3.54
C ILE A 148 11.93 5.89 -3.88
N TYR A 149 11.62 4.91 -3.04
CA TYR A 149 12.00 3.52 -3.31
C TYR A 149 11.36 2.98 -4.60
N ALA A 150 10.08 3.25 -4.83
CA ALA A 150 9.39 2.86 -6.05
C ALA A 150 9.92 3.59 -7.29
N GLU A 151 10.24 4.88 -7.18
CA GLU A 151 10.88 5.65 -8.24
C GLU A 151 12.24 5.04 -8.64
N ALA A 152 13.04 4.67 -7.64
CA ALA A 152 14.33 4.00 -7.86
C ALA A 152 14.17 2.61 -8.51
N LEU A 153 13.16 1.82 -8.09
CA LEU A 153 12.85 0.54 -8.72
C LEU A 153 12.40 0.70 -10.17
N GLU A 154 11.59 1.71 -10.48
CA GLU A 154 11.19 2.02 -11.87
C GLU A 154 12.38 2.39 -12.73
N GLN A 155 13.28 3.24 -12.21
CA GLN A 155 14.53 3.59 -12.89
C GLN A 155 15.38 2.34 -13.15
N MET A 156 15.57 1.50 -12.13
CA MET A 156 16.33 0.25 -12.27
C MET A 156 15.71 -0.70 -13.30
N ALA A 157 14.38 -0.83 -13.32
CA ALA A 157 13.67 -1.64 -14.30
C ALA A 157 13.96 -1.16 -15.73
N ARG A 158 13.86 0.15 -15.98
CA ARG A 158 14.15 0.76 -17.28
C ARG A 158 15.61 0.57 -17.71
N MET A 159 16.55 0.80 -16.80
CA MET A 159 18.00 0.65 -17.07
C MET A 159 18.38 -0.79 -17.45
N ARG A 160 17.64 -1.78 -16.93
CA ARG A 160 17.92 -3.21 -17.15
C ARG A 160 16.98 -3.87 -18.16
N GLY A 161 16.09 -3.11 -18.78
CA GLY A 161 15.12 -3.65 -19.76
C GLY A 161 14.06 -4.56 -19.14
N HIS A 162 13.78 -4.44 -17.84
CA HIS A 162 12.74 -5.23 -17.20
C HIS A 162 11.36 -4.60 -17.46
N HIS A 163 10.39 -5.42 -17.88
CA HIS A 163 9.02 -4.98 -18.18
C HIS A 163 8.15 -4.95 -16.92
N ILE A 164 8.53 -4.14 -15.93
CA ILE A 164 7.82 -4.01 -14.65
C ILE A 164 7.24 -2.59 -14.53
N ARG A 165 5.92 -2.50 -14.38
CA ARG A 165 5.20 -1.24 -14.12
C ARG A 165 5.03 -1.03 -12.63
N LEU A 166 5.07 0.22 -12.19
CA LEU A 166 4.78 0.59 -10.81
C LEU A 166 3.64 1.61 -10.76
N THR A 167 2.71 1.42 -9.81
CA THR A 167 1.62 2.36 -9.52
C THR A 167 1.64 2.74 -8.06
N ASP A 168 2.00 3.99 -7.78
CA ASP A 168 1.95 4.59 -6.45
C ASP A 168 0.58 5.23 -6.22
N ILE A 169 -0.20 4.65 -5.32
CA ILE A 169 -1.55 5.09 -4.97
C ILE A 169 -1.48 5.89 -3.68
N ARG A 170 -1.95 7.14 -3.74
CA ARG A 170 -1.85 8.14 -2.66
C ARG A 170 -3.24 8.58 -2.22
N PRO A 171 -3.92 7.81 -1.37
CA PRO A 171 -5.18 8.26 -0.79
C PRO A 171 -4.94 9.36 0.26
N GLY A 172 -6.01 10.15 0.51
CA GLY A 172 -6.15 10.96 1.70
C GLY A 172 -6.74 10.15 2.86
N PHE A 173 -7.58 10.76 3.68
CA PHE A 173 -8.30 10.06 4.75
C PHE A 173 -9.39 9.17 4.18
N VAL A 174 -9.36 7.88 4.53
CA VAL A 174 -10.32 6.87 4.08
C VAL A 174 -10.97 6.24 5.30
N ASP A 175 -12.27 6.15 5.31
CA ASP A 175 -13.07 5.57 6.41
C ASP A 175 -12.76 4.08 6.57
N THR A 176 -11.84 3.77 7.44
CA THR A 176 -11.36 2.42 7.74
C THR A 176 -10.91 2.32 9.19
N ASP A 177 -10.84 1.09 9.71
CA ASP A 177 -10.30 0.80 11.06
C ASP A 177 -8.90 1.41 11.30
N PHE A 178 -8.19 1.77 10.23
CA PHE A 178 -6.84 2.35 10.30
C PHE A 178 -6.83 3.74 10.94
N LEU A 179 -7.85 4.55 10.69
CA LEU A 179 -7.94 5.92 11.25
C LEU A 179 -8.58 5.94 12.66
N GLY A 180 -9.17 4.83 13.10
CA GLY A 180 -9.94 4.81 14.35
C GLY A 180 -11.21 5.68 14.28
N HIS A 181 -11.64 6.19 15.43
CA HIS A 181 -12.90 6.97 15.55
C HIS A 181 -12.70 8.50 15.40
N GLY A 182 -11.59 8.95 14.83
CA GLY A 182 -11.33 10.38 14.62
C GLY A 182 -12.21 10.99 13.53
N HIS A 183 -12.64 12.24 13.72
CA HIS A 183 -13.24 13.03 12.65
C HIS A 183 -12.16 13.69 11.82
N TYR A 184 -12.00 13.22 10.56
CA TYR A 184 -11.02 13.77 9.62
C TYR A 184 -11.72 14.56 8.51
N PRO A 185 -11.15 15.68 8.06
CA PRO A 185 -11.72 16.43 6.95
C PRO A 185 -11.65 15.64 5.64
N LEU A 186 -12.66 15.80 4.80
CA LEU A 186 -12.71 15.21 3.45
C LEU A 186 -12.61 13.67 3.44
N MET A 187 -13.16 13.00 4.45
CA MET A 187 -13.16 11.53 4.54
C MET A 187 -13.73 10.90 3.27
N LEU A 188 -13.07 9.86 2.77
CA LEU A 188 -13.45 9.12 1.57
C LEU A 188 -14.06 7.77 1.94
N ASP A 189 -15.08 7.38 1.19
CA ASP A 189 -15.67 6.04 1.28
C ASP A 189 -14.72 4.98 0.72
N VAL A 190 -14.55 3.87 1.46
CA VAL A 190 -13.59 2.81 1.14
C VAL A 190 -13.88 2.12 -0.20
N GLU A 191 -15.16 1.90 -0.53
CA GLU A 191 -15.54 1.25 -1.79
C GLU A 191 -15.24 2.14 -3.01
N SER A 192 -15.50 3.45 -2.88
CA SER A 192 -15.17 4.44 -3.90
C SER A 192 -13.68 4.54 -4.14
N VAL A 193 -12.88 4.52 -3.05
CA VAL A 193 -11.42 4.49 -3.10
C VAL A 193 -10.95 3.21 -3.79
N ALA A 194 -11.49 2.04 -3.43
CA ALA A 194 -11.12 0.76 -4.02
C ALA A 194 -11.38 0.72 -5.53
N ARG A 195 -12.55 1.21 -6.00
CA ARG A 195 -12.84 1.34 -7.44
C ARG A 195 -11.84 2.26 -8.16
N SER A 196 -11.50 3.39 -7.53
CA SER A 196 -10.50 4.33 -8.08
C SER A 196 -9.11 3.71 -8.18
N ILE A 197 -8.74 2.87 -7.21
CA ILE A 197 -7.47 2.10 -7.21
C ILE A 197 -7.44 1.11 -8.36
N VAL A 198 -8.48 0.28 -8.49
CA VAL A 198 -8.58 -0.70 -9.57
C VAL A 198 -8.51 -0.02 -10.94
N HIS A 199 -9.19 1.12 -11.12
CA HIS A 199 -9.10 1.92 -12.35
C HIS A 199 -7.67 2.46 -12.58
N ALA A 200 -7.00 2.96 -11.55
CA ALA A 200 -5.63 3.47 -11.67
C ALA A 200 -4.64 2.36 -12.07
N ILE A 201 -4.80 1.15 -11.52
CA ILE A 201 -4.01 -0.04 -11.88
C ILE A 201 -4.30 -0.45 -13.33
N ALA A 202 -5.57 -0.58 -13.72
CA ALA A 202 -5.98 -0.97 -15.07
C ALA A 202 -5.44 0.00 -16.14
N THR A 203 -5.39 1.31 -15.81
CA THR A 203 -4.83 2.35 -16.69
C THR A 203 -3.33 2.58 -16.51
N SER A 204 -2.66 1.76 -15.71
CA SER A 204 -1.21 1.81 -15.44
C SER A 204 -0.71 3.21 -15.05
N LYS A 205 -1.46 3.93 -14.22
CA LYS A 205 -1.05 5.24 -13.73
C LYS A 205 0.18 5.11 -12.85
N ARG A 206 1.25 5.83 -13.19
CA ARG A 206 2.48 5.86 -12.38
C ARG A 206 2.23 6.36 -10.96
N VAL A 207 1.45 7.45 -10.83
CA VAL A 207 1.03 8.04 -9.55
C VAL A 207 -0.46 8.35 -9.61
N ALA A 208 -1.20 7.87 -8.62
CA ALA A 208 -2.63 8.10 -8.49
C ALA A 208 -2.97 8.72 -7.12
N VAL A 209 -3.07 10.04 -7.05
CA VAL A 209 -3.67 10.70 -5.88
C VAL A 209 -5.19 10.52 -6.00
N ILE A 210 -5.76 9.85 -5.00
CA ILE A 210 -7.19 9.55 -5.00
C ILE A 210 -7.94 10.80 -4.51
N ASP A 211 -8.95 11.20 -5.32
CA ASP A 211 -9.74 12.42 -5.19
C ASP A 211 -8.99 13.71 -5.58
N TRP A 212 -9.69 14.58 -6.32
CA TRP A 212 -9.13 15.82 -6.85
C TRP A 212 -8.82 16.85 -5.76
N ARG A 213 -9.58 16.86 -4.65
CA ARG A 213 -9.37 17.75 -3.50
C ARG A 213 -8.00 17.53 -2.88
N TYR A 214 -7.62 16.26 -2.72
CA TYR A 214 -6.29 15.90 -2.25
C TYR A 214 -5.18 16.18 -3.27
N LYS A 215 -5.48 16.17 -4.58
CA LYS A 215 -4.50 16.61 -5.60
C LYS A 215 -4.17 18.09 -5.41
N LEU A 216 -5.18 18.93 -5.22
CA LEU A 216 -5.00 20.36 -4.95
C LEU A 216 -4.24 20.58 -3.63
N LEU A 217 -4.64 19.88 -2.57
CA LEU A 217 -3.96 19.97 -1.28
C LEU A 217 -2.46 19.65 -1.40
N CYS A 218 -2.12 18.52 -2.04
CA CYS A 218 -0.74 18.12 -2.27
C CYS A 218 0.04 19.12 -3.13
N PHE A 219 -0.62 19.71 -4.12
CA PHE A 219 -0.01 20.75 -4.95
C PHE A 219 0.40 21.96 -4.10
N PHE A 220 -0.51 22.50 -3.31
CA PHE A 220 -0.21 23.64 -2.43
C PHE A 220 0.82 23.30 -1.35
N TRP A 221 0.72 22.13 -0.72
CA TRP A 221 1.71 21.68 0.27
C TRP A 221 3.14 21.67 -0.29
N ARG A 222 3.32 21.24 -1.54
CA ARG A 222 4.63 21.21 -2.19
C ARG A 222 5.22 22.60 -2.41
N MET A 223 4.39 23.61 -2.61
CA MET A 223 4.83 25.00 -2.81
C MET A 223 5.31 25.68 -1.52
N ILE A 224 4.89 25.19 -0.35
CA ILE A 224 5.29 25.78 0.94
C ILE A 224 6.76 25.43 1.20
N PRO A 225 7.65 26.43 1.37
CA PRO A 225 9.04 26.19 1.76
C PRO A 225 9.13 25.43 3.08
N THR A 226 10.13 24.55 3.22
CA THR A 226 10.29 23.74 4.45
C THR A 226 10.46 24.62 5.70
N SER A 227 11.16 25.75 5.59
CA SER A 227 11.34 26.70 6.70
C SER A 227 10.03 27.32 7.19
N VAL A 228 9.03 27.42 6.33
CA VAL A 228 7.67 27.88 6.69
C VAL A 228 6.88 26.68 7.25
N TRP A 229 6.90 25.54 6.55
CA TRP A 229 6.14 24.35 6.91
C TRP A 229 6.39 23.89 8.35
N VAL A 230 7.66 23.83 8.79
CA VAL A 230 8.02 23.37 10.14
C VAL A 230 7.52 24.27 11.29
N ARG A 231 7.04 25.48 10.96
CA ARG A 231 6.44 26.42 11.92
C ARG A 231 4.92 26.40 11.93
N MET A 232 4.31 25.70 10.97
CA MET A 232 2.85 25.63 10.86
C MET A 232 2.30 24.58 11.82
N PRO A 233 1.26 24.89 12.62
CA PRO A 233 0.56 23.91 13.44
C PRO A 233 -0.36 23.06 12.56
N VAL A 234 0.21 22.05 11.89
CA VAL A 234 -0.59 21.12 11.08
C VAL A 234 -1.06 19.98 11.98
N HIS A 235 -2.32 20.07 12.39
CA HIS A 235 -3.02 18.99 13.09
C HIS A 235 -3.71 18.11 12.04
N SER A 236 -3.45 16.82 12.07
CA SER A 236 -4.05 15.81 11.19
C SER A 236 -5.06 14.97 11.94
#